data_7d89849eba4b4184ccc174be384994a5
#
_entry.id   7d89849eba4b4184ccc174be384994a5
#
_cell.length_a   1.000
_cell.length_b   1.000
_cell.length_c   1.000
_cell.angle_alpha   90.00
_cell.angle_beta   90.00
_cell.angle_gamma   90.00
#
_symmetry.space_group_name_H-M   'P 1'
#
loop_
_entity.id
_entity.type
_entity.pdbx_description
1 polymer ?
#
loop_
_entity_poly.entity_id
_entity_poly.type
_entity_poly.pdbx_seq_one_letter_code
_entity_poly.pdbx_strand_id
1 'polypeptide(L)'
;PLALAFGETALGDGGAIYGLYGAVIVGFLAALFGGTPSQVSGPTGPMSVTVGALVISLTAGGAVSNLSASEIAPLIMGAVIVGGLFQILFGLLRLGKYITLVPYSVVSGFMSGIGFIIIATQLGPLLGITTKKGVLDGLISLFSNFSPSMPAVIISVMTLAIVFLTPRKISQWVPSPLLALLIITPLSVVLFNDTNLGEKGLDQLARIGDIPKGGLQFNMPDWSNRTLILTGGLQLAVLGAIDSLLTSLVADNITQTRHDSNRELIGQGIGNAVGGFFNGLPGAGATMRTVINVKSGGSTPISGMTHSIVLLIVLVAAGPLASQIPKALLAGILIKVGLDIVDWRFLLRAHKLSLKTAAVMFGV
;
A
#
# COMPACT_ATOMS: atom_id res chain seq x y z
N PRO A 1 -7.73 -4.24 -5.23
CA PRO A 1 -6.40 -4.73 -5.65
C PRO A 1 -5.25 -4.11 -4.84
N LEU A 2 -5.19 -2.75 -4.75
CA LEU A 2 -4.05 -2.07 -4.11
C LEU A 2 -3.84 -2.43 -2.64
N ALA A 3 -4.91 -2.55 -1.85
CA ALA A 3 -4.81 -2.93 -0.45
C ALA A 3 -4.20 -4.32 -0.27
N LEU A 4 -4.62 -5.30 -1.10
CA LEU A 4 -4.04 -6.65 -1.13
C LEU A 4 -2.57 -6.61 -1.53
N ALA A 5 -2.24 -5.88 -2.58
CA ALA A 5 -0.88 -5.75 -3.09
C ALA A 5 0.07 -5.10 -2.07
N PHE A 6 -0.38 -4.04 -1.39
CA PHE A 6 0.40 -3.40 -0.32
C PHE A 6 0.59 -4.32 0.89
N GLY A 7 -0.43 -5.14 1.23
CA GLY A 7 -0.31 -6.12 2.29
C GLY A 7 0.75 -7.18 2.02
N GLU A 8 0.72 -7.74 0.82
CA GLU A 8 1.69 -8.73 0.36
C GLU A 8 3.12 -8.15 0.32
N THR A 9 3.27 -6.89 -0.13
CA THR A 9 4.57 -6.22 -0.16
C THR A 9 5.12 -5.94 1.24
N ALA A 10 4.26 -5.56 2.19
CA ALA A 10 4.68 -5.16 3.52
C ALA A 10 5.05 -6.35 4.42
N LEU A 11 4.24 -7.40 4.43
CA LEU A 11 4.37 -8.54 5.34
C LEU A 11 4.88 -9.82 4.66
N GLY A 12 4.85 -9.88 3.34
CA GLY A 12 5.19 -11.08 2.57
C GLY A 12 3.99 -12.03 2.44
N ASP A 13 4.29 -13.31 2.28
CA ASP A 13 3.32 -14.36 1.98
C ASP A 13 2.17 -14.39 3.01
N GLY A 14 0.93 -14.25 2.50
CA GLY A 14 -0.27 -14.13 3.32
C GLY A 14 -0.52 -12.73 3.88
N GLY A 15 0.32 -11.74 3.56
CA GLY A 15 0.18 -10.36 4.02
C GLY A 15 -1.00 -9.61 3.40
N ALA A 16 -1.50 -10.06 2.26
CA ALA A 16 -2.55 -9.38 1.50
C ALA A 16 -3.81 -9.09 2.32
N ILE A 17 -4.22 -10.00 3.20
CA ILE A 17 -5.41 -9.85 4.04
C ILE A 17 -5.29 -8.67 5.02
N TYR A 18 -4.11 -8.45 5.58
CA TYR A 18 -3.84 -7.36 6.52
C TYR A 18 -3.93 -5.98 5.85
N GLY A 19 -3.57 -5.92 4.55
CA GLY A 19 -3.83 -4.74 3.73
C GLY A 19 -5.32 -4.45 3.56
N LEU A 20 -6.12 -5.49 3.38
CA LEU A 20 -7.58 -5.34 3.25
C LEU A 20 -8.21 -4.92 4.59
N TYR A 21 -7.78 -5.50 5.73
CA TYR A 21 -8.21 -5.07 7.07
C TYR A 21 -7.92 -3.58 7.30
N GLY A 22 -6.70 -3.13 6.99
CA GLY A 22 -6.35 -1.72 7.05
C GLY A 22 -7.23 -0.85 6.15
N ALA A 23 -7.51 -1.28 4.93
CA ALA A 23 -8.36 -0.51 4.00
C ALA A 23 -9.81 -0.37 4.50
N VAL A 24 -10.34 -1.40 5.18
CA VAL A 24 -11.69 -1.36 5.77
C VAL A 24 -11.71 -0.44 6.99
N ILE A 25 -10.83 -0.67 7.97
CA ILE A 25 -10.91 0.01 9.28
C ILE A 25 -10.40 1.44 9.18
N VAL A 26 -9.19 1.63 8.64
CA VAL A 26 -8.60 2.97 8.51
C VAL A 26 -9.46 3.80 7.56
N GLY A 27 -9.88 3.22 6.42
CA GLY A 27 -10.71 3.95 5.46
C GLY A 27 -12.04 4.41 6.05
N PHE A 28 -12.71 3.56 6.83
CA PHE A 28 -13.98 3.91 7.46
C PHE A 28 -13.81 4.98 8.55
N LEU A 29 -12.89 4.75 9.49
CA LEU A 29 -12.72 5.63 10.65
C LEU A 29 -12.09 6.98 10.25
N ALA A 30 -11.14 6.99 9.32
CA ALA A 30 -10.58 8.23 8.81
C ALA A 30 -11.62 9.05 8.03
N ALA A 31 -12.52 8.42 7.26
CA ALA A 31 -13.61 9.13 6.61
C ALA A 31 -14.61 9.70 7.62
N LEU A 32 -14.92 8.95 8.69
CA LEU A 32 -15.89 9.35 9.71
C LEU A 32 -15.39 10.51 10.59
N PHE A 33 -14.13 10.43 11.04
CA PHE A 33 -13.55 11.39 12.00
C PHE A 33 -12.64 12.42 11.36
N GLY A 34 -12.20 12.22 10.11
CA GLY A 34 -11.27 13.09 9.41
C GLY A 34 -11.79 14.48 9.09
N GLY A 35 -10.89 15.34 8.64
CA GLY A 35 -11.12 16.74 8.31
C GLY A 35 -11.25 17.02 6.82
N THR A 36 -11.12 16.00 5.95
CA THR A 36 -11.17 16.12 4.48
C THR A 36 -12.34 15.31 3.95
N PRO A 37 -13.50 15.93 3.68
CA PRO A 37 -14.74 15.19 3.39
C PRO A 37 -14.67 14.22 2.19
N SER A 38 -13.89 14.56 1.17
CA SER A 38 -13.77 13.77 -0.06
C SER A 38 -12.61 12.79 -0.06
N GLN A 39 -11.81 12.72 1.01
CA GLN A 39 -10.63 11.88 1.08
C GLN A 39 -11.00 10.40 1.24
N VAL A 40 -10.29 9.56 0.51
CA VAL A 40 -10.35 8.10 0.65
C VAL A 40 -9.03 7.60 1.22
N SER A 41 -9.09 7.05 2.43
CA SER A 41 -7.92 6.58 3.18
C SER A 41 -7.77 5.06 3.15
N GLY A 42 -6.64 4.57 3.63
CA GLY A 42 -6.28 3.16 3.73
C GLY A 42 -4.81 2.92 3.41
N PRO A 43 -4.33 1.67 3.29
CA PRO A 43 -2.94 1.38 2.98
C PRO A 43 -2.44 2.12 1.74
N THR A 44 -1.29 2.77 1.87
CA THR A 44 -0.60 3.51 0.81
C THR A 44 0.79 2.93 0.58
N GLY A 45 1.40 3.27 -0.57
CA GLY A 45 2.76 2.85 -0.88
C GLY A 45 3.77 3.22 0.20
N PRO A 46 3.83 4.50 0.61
CA PRO A 46 4.72 4.96 1.68
C PRO A 46 4.58 4.17 2.98
N MET A 47 3.34 4.01 3.46
CA MET A 47 3.07 3.31 4.71
C MET A 47 3.47 1.82 4.62
N SER A 48 3.19 1.18 3.48
CA SER A 48 3.52 -0.24 3.27
C SER A 48 5.02 -0.49 3.16
N VAL A 49 5.76 0.39 2.48
CA VAL A 49 7.24 0.34 2.41
C VAL A 49 7.84 0.50 3.80
N THR A 50 7.33 1.42 4.61
CA THR A 50 7.80 1.63 5.99
C THR A 50 7.54 0.40 6.86
N VAL A 51 6.35 -0.21 6.75
CA VAL A 51 6.07 -1.48 7.45
C VAL A 51 7.04 -2.57 6.98
N GLY A 52 7.27 -2.70 5.68
CA GLY A 52 8.27 -3.63 5.14
C GLY A 52 9.69 -3.39 5.71
N ALA A 53 10.11 -2.14 5.86
CA ALA A 53 11.38 -1.79 6.49
C ALA A 53 11.42 -2.18 7.98
N LEU A 54 10.33 -2.01 8.72
CA LEU A 54 10.23 -2.47 10.11
C LEU A 54 10.31 -4.00 10.20
N VAL A 55 9.66 -4.72 9.28
CA VAL A 55 9.78 -6.19 9.18
C VAL A 55 11.23 -6.60 8.94
N ILE A 56 11.94 -5.94 8.02
CA ILE A 56 13.35 -6.21 7.74
C ILE A 56 14.20 -5.97 8.98
N SER A 57 13.97 -4.88 9.72
CA SER A 57 14.71 -4.57 10.94
C SER A 57 14.54 -5.64 12.04
N LEU A 58 13.36 -6.27 12.12
CA LEU A 58 13.12 -7.42 12.99
C LEU A 58 13.88 -8.66 12.54
N THR A 59 13.99 -8.87 11.21
CA THR A 59 14.64 -10.07 10.66
C THR A 59 16.16 -9.98 10.63
N ALA A 60 16.73 -8.77 10.63
CA ALA A 60 18.19 -8.55 10.62
C ALA A 60 18.91 -9.10 11.87
N GLY A 61 18.19 -9.34 12.98
CA GLY A 61 18.68 -10.02 14.16
C GLY A 61 18.77 -11.55 14.09
N GLY A 62 18.45 -12.17 12.95
CA GLY A 62 18.58 -13.63 12.71
C GLY A 62 17.47 -14.50 13.31
N ALA A 63 16.66 -14.00 14.22
CA ALA A 63 15.64 -14.79 14.94
C ALA A 63 14.30 -14.95 14.17
N VAL A 64 14.09 -14.19 13.09
CA VAL A 64 12.75 -13.98 12.50
C VAL A 64 12.72 -14.25 10.99
N SER A 65 13.78 -14.82 10.40
CA SER A 65 13.93 -14.95 8.95
C SER A 65 12.88 -15.83 8.25
N ASN A 66 12.22 -16.73 8.99
CA ASN A 66 11.28 -17.72 8.45
C ASN A 66 9.83 -17.58 8.96
N LEU A 67 9.50 -16.45 9.60
CA LEU A 67 8.15 -16.24 10.13
C LEU A 67 7.15 -15.90 9.01
N SER A 68 5.95 -16.47 9.14
CA SER A 68 4.78 -16.15 8.31
C SER A 68 4.24 -14.76 8.62
N ALA A 69 3.39 -14.22 7.72
CA ALA A 69 2.74 -12.93 7.96
C ALA A 69 1.91 -12.91 9.25
N SER A 70 1.31 -14.03 9.64
CA SER A 70 0.53 -14.15 10.87
C SER A 70 1.37 -14.06 12.14
N GLU A 71 2.64 -14.44 12.09
CA GLU A 71 3.58 -14.35 13.21
C GLU A 71 4.27 -12.98 13.26
N ILE A 72 4.47 -12.34 12.11
CA ILE A 72 5.07 -11.00 12.01
C ILE A 72 4.06 -9.90 12.39
N ALA A 73 2.79 -10.06 12.01
CA ALA A 73 1.79 -9.03 12.21
C ALA A 73 1.70 -8.56 13.69
N PRO A 74 1.57 -9.42 14.72
CA PRO A 74 1.49 -8.97 16.11
C PRO A 74 2.71 -8.16 16.56
N LEU A 75 3.90 -8.44 16.03
CA LEU A 75 5.14 -7.73 16.36
C LEU A 75 5.16 -6.29 15.81
N ILE A 76 4.49 -6.06 14.68
CA ILE A 76 4.43 -4.75 14.01
C ILE A 76 3.21 -3.93 14.46
N MET A 77 2.10 -4.59 14.80
CA MET A 77 0.84 -3.88 15.10
C MET A 77 0.96 -2.95 16.32
N GLY A 78 1.86 -3.24 17.26
CA GLY A 78 2.19 -2.31 18.34
C GLY A 78 2.70 -0.97 17.80
N ALA A 79 3.58 -0.98 16.80
CA ALA A 79 4.06 0.24 16.15
C ALA A 79 2.94 0.96 15.38
N VAL A 80 2.01 0.24 14.76
CA VAL A 80 0.85 0.83 14.08
C VAL A 80 -0.06 1.56 15.06
N ILE A 81 -0.36 0.93 16.21
CA ILE A 81 -1.18 1.54 17.27
C ILE A 81 -0.52 2.81 17.82
N VAL A 82 0.76 2.72 18.17
CA VAL A 82 1.51 3.87 18.70
C VAL A 82 1.63 4.96 17.64
N GLY A 83 1.80 4.59 16.37
CA GLY A 83 1.78 5.52 15.24
C GLY A 83 0.46 6.29 15.14
N GLY A 84 -0.67 5.58 15.28
CA GLY A 84 -2.00 6.20 15.33
C GLY A 84 -2.15 7.15 16.52
N LEU A 85 -1.67 6.77 17.70
CA LEU A 85 -1.69 7.63 18.90
C LEU A 85 -0.82 8.89 18.71
N PHE A 86 0.35 8.78 18.10
CA PHE A 86 1.16 9.96 17.76
C PHE A 86 0.46 10.86 16.72
N GLN A 87 -0.25 10.31 15.73
CA GLN A 87 -1.03 11.13 14.80
C GLN A 87 -2.15 11.89 15.49
N ILE A 88 -2.86 11.24 16.43
CA ILE A 88 -3.85 11.92 17.29
C ILE A 88 -3.18 13.06 18.07
N LEU A 89 -2.04 12.78 18.68
CA LEU A 89 -1.28 13.79 19.42
C LEU A 89 -0.87 14.96 18.53
N PHE A 90 -0.39 14.70 17.30
CA PHE A 90 -0.05 15.76 16.32
C PHE A 90 -1.27 16.62 15.99
N GLY A 91 -2.45 16.02 15.82
CA GLY A 91 -3.70 16.74 15.58
C GLY A 91 -4.10 17.61 16.79
N LEU A 92 -4.04 17.08 18.02
CA LEU A 92 -4.35 17.80 19.27
C LEU A 92 -3.37 18.95 19.51
N LEU A 93 -2.08 18.77 19.23
CA LEU A 93 -1.05 19.80 19.30
C LEU A 93 -1.13 20.80 18.14
N ARG A 94 -2.10 20.64 17.24
CA ARG A 94 -2.33 21.50 16.07
C ARG A 94 -1.12 21.59 15.12
N LEU A 95 -0.39 20.49 14.97
CA LEU A 95 0.78 20.43 14.09
C LEU A 95 0.39 20.34 12.60
N GLY A 96 -0.84 19.99 12.27
CA GLY A 96 -1.32 19.89 10.89
C GLY A 96 -1.11 21.15 10.05
N LYS A 97 -1.15 22.33 10.67
CA LYS A 97 -0.90 23.61 10.00
C LYS A 97 0.52 23.74 9.40
N TYR A 98 1.48 22.98 9.90
CA TYR A 98 2.87 23.07 9.45
C TYR A 98 3.16 22.29 8.16
N ILE A 99 2.19 21.52 7.64
CA ILE A 99 2.35 20.83 6.36
C ILE A 99 2.69 21.81 5.21
N THR A 100 2.18 23.01 5.25
CA THR A 100 2.46 24.05 4.25
C THR A 100 3.93 24.53 4.25
N LEU A 101 4.68 24.22 5.31
CA LEU A 101 6.11 24.55 5.40
C LEU A 101 7.02 23.50 4.74
N VAL A 102 6.48 22.32 4.40
CA VAL A 102 7.26 21.27 3.75
C VAL A 102 7.54 21.66 2.31
N PRO A 103 8.80 21.86 1.90
CA PRO A 103 9.14 22.22 0.53
C PRO A 103 8.71 21.13 -0.45
N TYR A 104 8.22 21.54 -1.63
CA TYR A 104 7.80 20.59 -2.68
C TYR A 104 8.93 19.63 -3.09
N SER A 105 10.20 20.07 -3.07
CA SER A 105 11.34 19.22 -3.38
C SER A 105 11.50 18.02 -2.43
N VAL A 106 11.18 18.20 -1.14
CA VAL A 106 11.17 17.11 -0.14
C VAL A 106 10.09 16.10 -0.50
N VAL A 107 8.88 16.59 -0.76
CA VAL A 107 7.73 15.75 -1.11
C VAL A 107 7.99 14.97 -2.40
N SER A 108 8.46 15.66 -3.45
CA SER A 108 8.75 15.04 -4.75
C SER A 108 9.88 14.01 -4.66
N GLY A 109 10.96 14.32 -3.91
CA GLY A 109 12.06 13.39 -3.66
C GLY A 109 11.60 12.13 -2.94
N PHE A 110 10.88 12.33 -1.83
CA PHE A 110 10.33 11.25 -1.02
C PHE A 110 9.37 10.34 -1.81
N MET A 111 8.38 10.91 -2.50
CA MET A 111 7.43 10.15 -3.30
C MET A 111 8.11 9.40 -4.43
N SER A 112 9.08 10.03 -5.11
CA SER A 112 9.85 9.37 -6.17
C SER A 112 10.70 8.23 -5.63
N GLY A 113 11.37 8.41 -4.48
CA GLY A 113 12.13 7.37 -3.81
C GLY A 113 11.26 6.14 -3.48
N ILE A 114 10.08 6.36 -2.91
CA ILE A 114 9.12 5.29 -2.65
C ILE A 114 8.65 4.60 -3.94
N GLY A 115 8.38 5.37 -4.98
CA GLY A 115 8.01 4.81 -6.28
C GLY A 115 9.08 3.85 -6.81
N PHE A 116 10.36 4.24 -6.75
CA PHE A 116 11.48 3.37 -7.12
C PHE A 116 11.62 2.14 -6.21
N ILE A 117 11.43 2.28 -4.90
CA ILE A 117 11.46 1.15 -3.96
C ILE A 117 10.34 0.15 -4.30
N ILE A 118 9.13 0.63 -4.57
CA ILE A 118 8.01 -0.23 -4.98
C ILE A 118 8.37 -0.98 -6.26
N ILE A 119 8.86 -0.30 -7.30
CA ILE A 119 9.24 -0.93 -8.55
C ILE A 119 10.31 -2.00 -8.30
N ALA A 120 11.39 -1.66 -7.58
CA ALA A 120 12.49 -2.58 -7.31
C ALA A 120 12.04 -3.84 -6.56
N THR A 121 11.19 -3.69 -5.55
CA THR A 121 10.68 -4.83 -4.76
C THR A 121 9.70 -5.71 -5.54
N GLN A 122 9.07 -5.20 -6.58
CA GLN A 122 8.12 -5.95 -7.40
C GLN A 122 8.76 -6.71 -8.57
N LEU A 123 10.04 -6.47 -8.89
CA LEU A 123 10.71 -7.18 -9.99
C LEU A 123 10.78 -8.70 -9.77
N GLY A 124 11.03 -9.15 -8.54
CA GLY A 124 11.03 -10.58 -8.22
C GLY A 124 9.66 -11.24 -8.42
N PRO A 125 8.61 -10.79 -7.72
CA PRO A 125 7.25 -11.31 -7.90
C PRO A 125 6.73 -11.20 -9.33
N LEU A 126 7.13 -10.16 -10.09
CA LEU A 126 6.80 -10.00 -11.51
C LEU A 126 7.32 -11.17 -12.37
N LEU A 127 8.52 -11.63 -12.06
CA LEU A 127 9.18 -12.74 -12.76
C LEU A 127 8.89 -14.12 -12.12
N GLY A 128 8.13 -14.15 -11.02
CA GLY A 128 7.86 -15.36 -10.25
C GLY A 128 9.08 -15.88 -9.48
N ILE A 129 10.06 -15.00 -9.20
CA ILE A 129 11.28 -15.35 -8.47
C ILE A 129 11.11 -14.93 -7.01
N THR A 130 11.41 -15.85 -6.10
CA THR A 130 11.49 -15.54 -4.67
C THR A 130 12.78 -14.76 -4.39
N THR A 131 12.63 -13.51 -3.94
CA THR A 131 13.77 -12.66 -3.62
C THR A 131 13.90 -12.48 -2.10
N LYS A 132 15.12 -12.17 -1.63
CA LYS A 132 15.34 -11.82 -0.23
C LYS A 132 14.59 -10.54 0.12
N LYS A 133 14.19 -10.40 1.40
CA LYS A 133 13.58 -9.16 1.91
C LYS A 133 14.59 -8.02 1.86
N GLY A 134 14.17 -6.86 1.43
CA GLY A 134 15.03 -5.67 1.25
C GLY A 134 15.25 -5.31 -0.22
N VAL A 135 15.50 -4.02 -0.49
CA VAL A 135 15.66 -3.54 -1.87
C VAL A 135 16.96 -4.04 -2.48
N LEU A 136 18.08 -3.81 -1.80
CA LEU A 136 19.41 -4.19 -2.31
C LEU A 136 19.59 -5.71 -2.33
N ASP A 137 19.30 -6.37 -1.21
CA ASP A 137 19.43 -7.84 -1.10
C ASP A 137 18.45 -8.55 -2.04
N GLY A 138 17.26 -7.99 -2.23
CA GLY A 138 16.28 -8.45 -3.20
C GLY A 138 16.79 -8.37 -4.62
N LEU A 139 17.35 -7.24 -5.04
CA LEU A 139 17.95 -7.07 -6.36
C LEU A 139 19.17 -7.99 -6.57
N ILE A 140 20.06 -8.07 -5.59
CA ILE A 140 21.23 -8.96 -5.66
C ILE A 140 20.76 -10.42 -5.79
N SER A 141 19.78 -10.85 -5.00
CA SER A 141 19.25 -12.21 -5.07
C SER A 141 18.54 -12.52 -6.40
N LEU A 142 17.88 -11.50 -6.98
CA LEU A 142 17.23 -11.60 -8.28
C LEU A 142 18.23 -11.89 -9.40
N PHE A 143 19.37 -11.18 -9.42
CA PHE A 143 20.41 -11.38 -10.41
C PHE A 143 21.27 -12.63 -10.16
N SER A 144 21.46 -13.01 -8.89
CA SER A 144 22.25 -14.21 -8.54
C SER A 144 21.53 -15.52 -8.86
N ASN A 145 20.19 -15.54 -8.73
CA ASN A 145 19.35 -16.71 -8.92
C ASN A 145 18.28 -16.46 -10.00
N PHE A 146 18.70 -15.96 -11.16
CA PHE A 146 17.77 -15.60 -12.23
C PHE A 146 17.14 -16.84 -12.87
N SER A 147 15.95 -17.21 -12.39
CA SER A 147 15.15 -18.33 -12.91
C SER A 147 13.68 -17.90 -13.04
N PRO A 148 13.33 -17.16 -14.10
CA PRO A 148 11.98 -16.64 -14.26
C PRO A 148 10.97 -17.79 -14.50
N SER A 149 9.83 -17.70 -13.80
CA SER A 149 8.69 -18.58 -14.01
C SER A 149 7.88 -18.11 -15.22
N MET A 150 7.79 -18.93 -16.28
CA MET A 150 7.03 -18.57 -17.48
C MET A 150 5.57 -18.22 -17.20
N PRO A 151 4.82 -18.95 -16.35
CA PRO A 151 3.46 -18.55 -15.98
C PRO A 151 3.39 -17.17 -15.35
N ALA A 152 4.32 -16.85 -14.43
CA ALA A 152 4.36 -15.54 -13.79
C ALA A 152 4.67 -14.43 -14.79
N VAL A 153 5.62 -14.64 -15.70
CA VAL A 153 5.96 -13.67 -16.76
C VAL A 153 4.77 -13.41 -17.67
N ILE A 154 4.05 -14.46 -18.12
CA ILE A 154 2.86 -14.31 -18.96
C ILE A 154 1.79 -13.48 -18.24
N ILE A 155 1.47 -13.82 -16.99
CA ILE A 155 0.49 -13.09 -16.18
C ILE A 155 0.91 -11.64 -15.98
N SER A 156 2.18 -11.38 -15.71
CA SER A 156 2.73 -10.05 -15.53
C SER A 156 2.63 -9.20 -16.78
N VAL A 157 3.02 -9.75 -17.94
CA VAL A 157 2.94 -9.05 -19.23
C VAL A 157 1.49 -8.72 -19.57
N MET A 158 0.58 -9.69 -19.41
CA MET A 158 -0.85 -9.47 -19.64
C MET A 158 -1.42 -8.39 -18.69
N THR A 159 -1.03 -8.43 -17.41
CA THR A 159 -1.43 -7.43 -16.42
C THR A 159 -0.95 -6.05 -16.81
N LEU A 160 0.33 -5.90 -17.13
CA LEU A 160 0.91 -4.63 -17.57
C LEU A 160 0.23 -4.14 -18.86
N ALA A 161 -0.03 -5.03 -19.82
CA ALA A 161 -0.75 -4.68 -21.04
C ALA A 161 -2.15 -4.12 -20.71
N ILE A 162 -2.94 -4.79 -19.87
CA ILE A 162 -4.25 -4.28 -19.47
C ILE A 162 -4.12 -2.92 -18.77
N VAL A 163 -3.23 -2.81 -17.78
CA VAL A 163 -3.12 -1.61 -16.95
C VAL A 163 -2.65 -0.39 -17.74
N PHE A 164 -1.77 -0.57 -18.74
CA PHE A 164 -1.25 0.54 -19.56
C PHE A 164 -2.08 0.81 -20.81
N LEU A 165 -2.65 -0.21 -21.44
CA LEU A 165 -3.35 -0.06 -22.72
C LEU A 165 -4.85 0.19 -22.56
N THR A 166 -5.44 0.07 -21.36
CA THR A 166 -6.87 0.33 -21.14
C THR A 166 -7.23 1.76 -21.56
N PRO A 167 -8.12 1.95 -22.53
CA PRO A 167 -8.52 3.27 -22.98
C PRO A 167 -9.19 4.08 -21.85
N ARG A 168 -8.98 5.39 -21.87
CA ARG A 168 -9.59 6.30 -20.87
C ARG A 168 -11.11 6.16 -20.76
N LYS A 169 -11.80 5.87 -21.87
CA LYS A 169 -13.25 5.63 -21.89
C LYS A 169 -13.67 4.45 -21.01
N ILE A 170 -12.89 3.38 -20.99
CA ILE A 170 -13.17 2.19 -20.15
C ILE A 170 -12.73 2.49 -18.71
N SER A 171 -11.55 3.09 -18.54
CA SER A 171 -10.99 3.40 -17.21
C SER A 171 -11.84 4.40 -16.40
N GLN A 172 -12.74 5.15 -17.04
CA GLN A 172 -13.72 6.00 -16.36
C GLN A 172 -14.79 5.20 -15.61
N TRP A 173 -15.15 4.02 -16.11
CA TRP A 173 -16.15 3.13 -15.51
C TRP A 173 -15.51 2.10 -14.59
N VAL A 174 -14.43 1.47 -15.03
CA VAL A 174 -13.71 0.45 -14.29
C VAL A 174 -12.22 0.79 -14.29
N PRO A 175 -11.63 1.15 -13.13
CA PRO A 175 -10.20 1.43 -13.04
C PRO A 175 -9.37 0.26 -13.57
N SER A 176 -8.32 0.56 -14.36
CA SER A 176 -7.51 -0.46 -15.03
C SER A 176 -6.90 -1.53 -14.08
N PRO A 177 -6.50 -1.22 -12.82
CA PRO A 177 -6.07 -2.26 -11.88
C PRO A 177 -7.18 -3.22 -11.46
N LEU A 178 -8.42 -2.72 -11.38
CA LEU A 178 -9.58 -3.57 -11.08
C LEU A 178 -9.93 -4.44 -12.27
N LEU A 179 -9.89 -3.86 -13.47
CA LEU A 179 -10.11 -4.60 -14.73
C LEU A 179 -9.09 -5.73 -14.89
N ALA A 180 -7.80 -5.46 -14.64
CA ALA A 180 -6.75 -6.47 -14.65
C ALA A 180 -7.06 -7.60 -13.66
N LEU A 181 -7.47 -7.28 -12.44
CA LEU A 181 -7.83 -8.28 -11.44
C LEU A 181 -9.00 -9.16 -11.89
N LEU A 182 -10.06 -8.54 -12.40
CA LEU A 182 -11.29 -9.26 -12.82
C LEU A 182 -11.05 -10.17 -14.03
N ILE A 183 -10.13 -9.82 -14.92
CA ILE A 183 -9.83 -10.60 -16.13
C ILE A 183 -8.74 -11.65 -15.85
N ILE A 184 -7.63 -11.23 -15.26
CA ILE A 184 -6.45 -12.09 -15.13
C ILE A 184 -6.63 -13.16 -14.06
N THR A 185 -7.35 -12.89 -12.96
CA THR A 185 -7.55 -13.91 -11.92
C THR A 185 -8.30 -15.13 -12.44
N PRO A 186 -9.50 -15.02 -13.03
CA PRO A 186 -10.17 -16.18 -13.62
C PRO A 186 -9.36 -16.83 -14.75
N LEU A 187 -8.74 -16.01 -15.61
CA LEU A 187 -7.93 -16.51 -16.71
C LEU A 187 -6.73 -17.32 -16.19
N SER A 188 -6.08 -16.88 -15.11
CA SER A 188 -4.98 -17.62 -14.48
C SER A 188 -5.42 -18.98 -13.92
N VAL A 189 -6.66 -19.07 -13.42
CA VAL A 189 -7.22 -20.35 -12.96
C VAL A 189 -7.46 -21.29 -14.14
N VAL A 190 -8.01 -20.78 -15.24
CA VAL A 190 -8.28 -21.60 -16.44
C VAL A 190 -6.98 -22.06 -17.12
N LEU A 191 -5.99 -21.17 -17.22
CA LEU A 191 -4.73 -21.49 -17.95
C LEU A 191 -3.74 -22.30 -17.12
N PHE A 192 -3.71 -22.12 -15.80
CA PHE A 192 -2.67 -22.68 -14.92
C PHE A 192 -3.27 -23.44 -13.72
N ASN A 193 -4.44 -24.06 -13.88
CA ASN A 193 -5.00 -24.99 -12.89
C ASN A 193 -4.38 -26.38 -13.08
N ASP A 194 -4.03 -27.04 -11.99
CA ASP A 194 -3.27 -28.32 -11.93
C ASP A 194 -3.87 -29.46 -12.74
N THR A 195 -5.11 -29.34 -13.19
CA THR A 195 -5.84 -30.41 -13.90
C THR A 195 -5.59 -30.49 -15.41
N ASN A 196 -5.05 -29.43 -16.04
CA ASN A 196 -5.01 -29.34 -17.51
C ASN A 196 -3.63 -29.40 -18.17
N LEU A 197 -2.55 -29.31 -17.43
CA LEU A 197 -1.18 -29.26 -17.96
C LEU A 197 -0.23 -30.20 -17.18
N GLY A 198 -0.67 -31.44 -17.02
CA GLY A 198 0.00 -32.48 -16.25
C GLY A 198 1.53 -32.51 -16.37
N GLU A 199 2.16 -32.81 -15.26
CA GLU A 199 3.49 -33.42 -15.02
C GLU A 199 4.78 -32.66 -15.33
N LYS A 200 4.80 -31.49 -15.95
CA LYS A 200 6.08 -30.77 -16.17
C LYS A 200 6.03 -29.27 -15.91
N GLY A 201 6.28 -28.86 -14.69
CA GLY A 201 6.96 -27.57 -14.44
C GLY A 201 6.17 -26.28 -14.63
N LEU A 202 4.88 -26.28 -14.95
CA LEU A 202 4.04 -25.09 -15.02
C LEU A 202 3.26 -24.83 -13.73
N ASP A 203 3.44 -25.65 -12.72
CA ASP A 203 2.68 -25.70 -11.46
C ASP A 203 3.03 -24.61 -10.45
N GLN A 204 3.83 -23.59 -10.81
CA GLN A 204 4.34 -22.63 -9.83
C GLN A 204 3.87 -21.20 -10.10
N LEU A 205 2.60 -21.00 -10.34
CA LEU A 205 2.04 -19.67 -10.24
C LEU A 205 1.75 -19.33 -8.76
N ALA A 206 2.65 -18.58 -8.13
CA ALA A 206 2.47 -18.17 -6.75
C ALA A 206 1.20 -17.32 -6.60
N ARG A 207 0.29 -17.73 -5.69
CA ARG A 207 -0.96 -17.06 -5.36
C ARG A 207 -0.87 -16.43 -3.97
N ILE A 208 -1.81 -15.57 -3.62
CA ILE A 208 -1.86 -14.89 -2.32
C ILE A 208 -1.95 -15.90 -1.15
N GLY A 209 -2.50 -17.09 -1.40
CA GLY A 209 -2.75 -18.08 -0.35
C GLY A 209 -4.12 -17.91 0.31
N ASP A 210 -4.40 -18.82 1.26
CA ASP A 210 -5.71 -18.88 1.91
C ASP A 210 -5.99 -17.64 2.76
N ILE A 211 -7.13 -17.02 2.49
CA ILE A 211 -7.66 -15.96 3.34
C ILE A 211 -8.45 -16.61 4.49
N PRO A 212 -8.08 -16.37 5.75
CA PRO A 212 -8.78 -16.96 6.88
C PRO A 212 -10.30 -16.68 6.83
N LYS A 213 -11.10 -17.72 6.93
CA LYS A 213 -12.55 -17.60 7.05
C LYS A 213 -12.87 -17.07 8.44
N GLY A 214 -13.26 -15.82 8.56
CA GLY A 214 -13.62 -15.29 9.88
C GLY A 214 -13.73 -13.78 9.98
N GLY A 215 -13.46 -13.06 8.89
CA GLY A 215 -13.56 -11.59 8.89
C GLY A 215 -12.49 -10.92 9.77
N LEU A 216 -12.83 -9.74 10.29
CA LEU A 216 -11.96 -8.97 11.17
C LEU A 216 -11.83 -9.64 12.54
N GLN A 217 -10.61 -10.03 12.91
CA GLN A 217 -10.32 -10.64 14.22
C GLN A 217 -9.56 -9.64 15.09
N PHE A 218 -10.02 -9.47 16.31
CA PHE A 218 -9.31 -8.69 17.32
C PHE A 218 -8.10 -9.47 17.82
N ASN A 219 -6.92 -8.85 17.73
CA ASN A 219 -5.67 -9.41 18.20
C ASN A 219 -4.93 -8.41 19.07
N MET A 220 -4.37 -8.90 20.18
CA MET A 220 -3.47 -8.09 20.97
C MET A 220 -2.07 -8.07 20.33
N PRO A 221 -1.48 -6.88 20.12
CA PRO A 221 -0.12 -6.78 19.61
C PRO A 221 0.90 -7.25 20.64
N ASP A 222 2.04 -7.69 20.16
CA ASP A 222 3.19 -7.99 21.01
C ASP A 222 3.91 -6.70 21.41
N TRP A 223 3.94 -6.42 22.70
CA TRP A 223 4.56 -5.22 23.28
C TRP A 223 6.02 -5.43 23.73
N SER A 224 6.62 -6.56 23.42
CA SER A 224 7.98 -6.94 23.89
C SER A 224 9.06 -6.00 23.38
N ASN A 225 9.02 -5.63 22.09
CA ASN A 225 10.03 -4.77 21.46
C ASN A 225 9.67 -3.27 21.53
N ARG A 226 9.82 -2.68 22.72
CA ARG A 226 9.44 -1.28 22.98
C ARG A 226 10.15 -0.28 22.07
N THR A 227 11.43 -0.51 21.77
CA THR A 227 12.23 0.38 20.90
C THR A 227 11.66 0.41 19.49
N LEU A 228 11.40 -0.76 18.88
CA LEU A 228 10.79 -0.84 17.56
C LEU A 228 9.39 -0.20 17.54
N ILE A 229 8.60 -0.44 18.57
CA ILE A 229 7.24 0.09 18.69
C ILE A 229 7.25 1.61 18.72
N LEU A 230 8.13 2.22 19.52
CA LEU A 230 8.20 3.67 19.64
C LEU A 230 8.82 4.32 18.39
N THR A 231 9.96 3.82 17.92
CA THR A 231 10.64 4.39 16.74
C THR A 231 9.85 4.15 15.47
N GLY A 232 9.35 2.93 15.25
CA GLY A 232 8.50 2.58 14.11
C GLY A 232 7.17 3.32 14.16
N GLY A 233 6.54 3.41 15.34
CA GLY A 233 5.31 4.18 15.53
C GLY A 233 5.50 5.67 15.19
N LEU A 234 6.58 6.29 15.62
CA LEU A 234 6.89 7.68 15.28
C LEU A 234 7.12 7.85 13.77
N GLN A 235 7.86 6.94 13.14
CA GLN A 235 8.07 6.96 11.68
C GLN A 235 6.74 6.86 10.92
N LEU A 236 5.88 5.90 11.30
CA LEU A 236 4.55 5.74 10.70
C LEU A 236 3.67 6.98 10.93
N ALA A 237 3.74 7.61 12.11
CA ALA A 237 2.97 8.80 12.42
C ALA A 237 3.37 10.00 11.57
N VAL A 238 4.67 10.28 11.48
CA VAL A 238 5.19 11.40 10.68
C VAL A 238 4.87 11.19 9.20
N LEU A 239 5.15 9.98 8.70
CA LEU A 239 4.92 9.64 7.31
C LEU A 239 3.44 9.68 6.94
N GLY A 240 2.59 9.05 7.75
CA GLY A 240 1.15 9.04 7.54
C GLY A 240 0.53 10.44 7.65
N ALA A 241 1.08 11.31 8.52
CA ALA A 241 0.67 12.70 8.61
C ALA A 241 0.99 13.46 7.31
N ILE A 242 2.20 13.33 6.80
CA ILE A 242 2.62 13.98 5.55
C ILE A 242 1.76 13.49 4.38
N ASP A 243 1.64 12.17 4.19
CA ASP A 243 0.90 11.56 3.07
C ASP A 243 -0.59 11.98 3.10
N SER A 244 -1.22 11.94 4.28
CA SER A 244 -2.63 12.33 4.45
C SER A 244 -2.87 13.81 4.18
N LEU A 245 -2.04 14.70 4.74
CA LEU A 245 -2.22 16.14 4.57
C LEU A 245 -1.87 16.59 3.15
N LEU A 246 -0.91 15.97 2.48
CA LEU A 246 -0.65 16.22 1.06
C LEU A 246 -1.84 15.80 0.20
N THR A 247 -2.45 14.66 0.50
CA THR A 247 -3.68 14.22 -0.18
C THR A 247 -4.84 15.20 0.08
N SER A 248 -4.95 15.72 1.29
CA SER A 248 -5.95 16.76 1.64
C SER A 248 -5.74 18.03 0.82
N LEU A 249 -4.49 18.50 0.65
CA LEU A 249 -4.18 19.64 -0.20
C LEU A 249 -4.54 19.40 -1.68
N VAL A 250 -4.33 18.19 -2.18
CA VAL A 250 -4.75 17.82 -3.54
C VAL A 250 -6.27 17.83 -3.65
N ALA A 251 -6.98 17.31 -2.65
CA ALA A 251 -8.44 17.35 -2.61
C ALA A 251 -8.96 18.79 -2.62
N ASP A 252 -8.41 19.66 -1.77
CA ASP A 252 -8.75 21.08 -1.71
C ASP A 252 -8.57 21.80 -3.05
N ASN A 253 -7.47 21.53 -3.73
CA ASN A 253 -7.18 22.13 -5.04
C ASN A 253 -8.21 21.73 -6.11
N ILE A 254 -8.76 20.51 -6.03
CA ILE A 254 -9.74 20.04 -7.02
C ILE A 254 -11.15 20.50 -6.64
N THR A 255 -11.50 20.45 -5.35
CA THR A 255 -12.84 20.78 -4.84
C THR A 255 -13.03 22.25 -4.56
N GLN A 256 -11.93 23.04 -4.54
CA GLN A 256 -11.91 24.46 -4.14
C GLN A 256 -12.47 24.68 -2.72
N THR A 257 -12.23 23.69 -1.83
CA THR A 257 -12.59 23.74 -0.40
C THR A 257 -11.33 23.83 0.45
N ARG A 258 -11.51 23.93 1.77
CA ARG A 258 -10.42 23.86 2.74
C ARG A 258 -10.69 22.75 3.73
N HIS A 259 -9.75 21.86 3.88
CA HIS A 259 -9.79 20.80 4.89
C HIS A 259 -9.39 21.31 6.28
N ASP A 260 -9.78 20.59 7.33
CA ASP A 260 -9.24 20.77 8.68
C ASP A 260 -8.08 19.78 8.89
N SER A 261 -6.85 20.28 8.74
CA SER A 261 -5.62 19.47 8.87
C SER A 261 -5.49 18.80 10.24
N ASN A 262 -5.91 19.44 11.32
CA ASN A 262 -5.76 18.87 12.66
C ASN A 262 -6.78 17.74 12.89
N ARG A 263 -8.02 17.96 12.46
CA ARG A 263 -9.07 16.94 12.49
C ARG A 263 -8.71 15.77 11.58
N GLU A 264 -8.09 16.05 10.43
CA GLU A 264 -7.61 14.98 9.52
C GLU A 264 -6.60 14.07 10.22
N LEU A 265 -5.58 14.63 10.90
CA LEU A 265 -4.61 13.86 11.65
C LEU A 265 -5.25 13.02 12.76
N ILE A 266 -6.24 13.59 13.48
CA ILE A 266 -6.97 12.85 14.51
C ILE A 266 -7.74 11.68 13.88
N GLY A 267 -8.45 11.88 12.78
CA GLY A 267 -9.21 10.83 12.10
C GLY A 267 -8.32 9.70 11.57
N GLN A 268 -7.20 10.05 10.94
CA GLN A 268 -6.21 9.08 10.48
C GLN A 268 -5.59 8.30 11.66
N GLY A 269 -5.28 9.02 12.75
CA GLY A 269 -4.73 8.42 13.96
C GLY A 269 -5.69 7.44 14.62
N ILE A 270 -6.97 7.78 14.74
CA ILE A 270 -8.01 6.87 15.25
C ILE A 270 -8.09 5.62 14.36
N GLY A 271 -8.13 5.80 13.03
CA GLY A 271 -8.17 4.71 12.07
C GLY A 271 -6.98 3.76 12.22
N ASN A 272 -5.76 4.30 12.31
CA ASN A 272 -4.54 3.51 12.46
C ASN A 272 -4.47 2.82 13.84
N ALA A 273 -4.79 3.53 14.93
CA ALA A 273 -4.77 2.94 16.27
C ALA A 273 -5.77 1.78 16.39
N VAL A 274 -7.00 1.97 15.93
CA VAL A 274 -8.01 0.89 15.95
C VAL A 274 -7.63 -0.22 14.96
N GLY A 275 -7.16 0.14 13.76
CA GLY A 275 -6.74 -0.82 12.74
C GLY A 275 -5.65 -1.79 13.24
N GLY A 276 -4.71 -1.29 14.04
CA GLY A 276 -3.65 -2.12 14.63
C GLY A 276 -4.17 -3.25 15.51
N PHE A 277 -5.27 -3.07 16.24
CA PHE A 277 -5.89 -4.15 17.03
C PHE A 277 -6.56 -5.23 16.18
N PHE A 278 -6.83 -4.96 14.93
CA PHE A 278 -7.39 -5.92 13.97
C PHE A 278 -6.37 -6.37 12.93
N ASN A 279 -5.09 -6.23 13.23
CA ASN A 279 -4.00 -6.55 12.32
C ASN A 279 -4.08 -5.80 10.97
N GLY A 280 -4.77 -4.66 10.93
CA GLY A 280 -4.85 -3.83 9.74
C GLY A 280 -3.55 -3.10 9.47
N LEU A 281 -3.05 -3.17 8.23
CA LEU A 281 -1.92 -2.33 7.83
C LEU A 281 -2.25 -0.85 8.05
N PRO A 282 -1.24 -0.05 8.47
CA PRO A 282 -1.43 1.38 8.63
C PRO A 282 -1.77 2.02 7.29
N GLY A 283 -2.64 3.00 7.35
CA GLY A 283 -3.08 3.75 6.20
C GLY A 283 -2.82 5.24 6.34
N ALA A 284 -3.02 5.92 5.23
CA ALA A 284 -3.00 7.36 5.09
C ALA A 284 -4.00 7.78 4.01
N GLY A 285 -4.14 9.07 3.77
CA GLY A 285 -4.91 9.57 2.65
C GLY A 285 -4.32 9.11 1.32
N ALA A 286 -5.12 8.48 0.47
CA ALA A 286 -4.66 7.94 -0.80
C ALA A 286 -5.00 8.88 -1.95
N THR A 287 -4.00 9.62 -2.44
CA THR A 287 -4.16 10.70 -3.43
C THR A 287 -4.93 10.22 -4.67
N MET A 288 -4.53 9.11 -5.30
CA MET A 288 -5.18 8.62 -6.51
C MET A 288 -6.65 8.22 -6.27
N ARG A 289 -6.94 7.56 -5.16
CA ARG A 289 -8.31 7.18 -4.77
C ARG A 289 -9.15 8.42 -4.50
N THR A 290 -8.59 9.40 -3.81
CA THR A 290 -9.25 10.69 -3.51
C THR A 290 -9.56 11.47 -4.79
N VAL A 291 -8.61 11.57 -5.72
CA VAL A 291 -8.81 12.24 -7.01
C VAL A 291 -9.93 11.56 -7.82
N ILE A 292 -9.96 10.24 -7.85
CA ILE A 292 -11.03 9.49 -8.54
C ILE A 292 -12.37 9.74 -7.85
N ASN A 293 -12.42 9.68 -6.52
CA ASN A 293 -13.63 9.95 -5.74
C ASN A 293 -14.21 11.33 -6.04
N VAL A 294 -13.39 12.37 -5.98
CA VAL A 294 -13.82 13.75 -6.29
C VAL A 294 -14.31 13.88 -7.73
N LYS A 295 -13.57 13.34 -8.70
CA LYS A 295 -13.97 13.37 -10.12
C LYS A 295 -15.27 12.59 -10.39
N SER A 296 -15.59 11.61 -9.57
CA SER A 296 -16.84 10.85 -9.62
C SER A 296 -17.99 11.52 -8.85
N GLY A 297 -17.77 12.70 -8.29
CA GLY A 297 -18.78 13.47 -7.55
C GLY A 297 -18.82 13.22 -6.04
N GLY A 298 -17.86 12.44 -5.50
CA GLY A 298 -17.74 12.20 -4.07
C GLY A 298 -17.27 13.45 -3.33
N SER A 299 -18.17 14.08 -2.58
CA SER A 299 -17.92 15.35 -1.88
C SER A 299 -18.10 15.24 -0.36
N THR A 300 -18.55 14.11 0.15
CA THR A 300 -18.87 13.90 1.57
C THR A 300 -18.14 12.69 2.15
N PRO A 301 -17.97 12.63 3.49
CA PRO A 301 -17.38 11.47 4.16
C PRO A 301 -18.09 10.14 3.85
N ILE A 302 -19.38 10.19 3.48
CA ILE A 302 -20.16 8.99 3.14
C ILE A 302 -19.51 8.21 2.00
N SER A 303 -18.88 8.88 1.02
CA SER A 303 -18.23 8.19 -0.09
C SER A 303 -17.04 7.34 0.37
N GLY A 304 -16.20 7.86 1.28
CA GLY A 304 -15.09 7.12 1.89
C GLY A 304 -15.57 5.98 2.78
N MET A 305 -16.63 6.21 3.57
CA MET A 305 -17.26 5.17 4.40
C MET A 305 -17.86 4.06 3.52
N THR A 306 -18.57 4.40 2.44
CA THR A 306 -19.13 3.44 1.47
C THR A 306 -18.04 2.60 0.82
N HIS A 307 -16.92 3.23 0.43
CA HIS A 307 -15.75 2.51 -0.09
C HIS A 307 -15.30 1.41 0.88
N SER A 308 -15.18 1.72 2.16
CA SER A 308 -14.74 0.78 3.20
C SER A 308 -15.78 -0.32 3.46
N ILE A 309 -17.08 0.00 3.45
CA ILE A 309 -18.16 -0.98 3.57
C ILE A 309 -18.15 -1.95 2.39
N VAL A 310 -17.98 -1.46 1.16
CA VAL A 310 -17.85 -2.33 -0.02
C VAL A 310 -16.63 -3.25 0.11
N LEU A 311 -15.50 -2.75 0.61
CA LEU A 311 -14.33 -3.60 0.87
C LEU A 311 -14.59 -4.65 1.95
N LEU A 312 -15.37 -4.33 2.99
CA LEU A 312 -15.78 -5.29 4.01
C LEU A 312 -16.67 -6.38 3.40
N ILE A 313 -17.61 -6.03 2.54
CA ILE A 313 -18.45 -7.00 1.82
C ILE A 313 -17.56 -7.90 0.95
N VAL A 314 -16.60 -7.33 0.23
CA VAL A 314 -15.65 -8.11 -0.58
C VAL A 314 -14.81 -9.05 0.30
N LEU A 315 -14.35 -8.58 1.46
CA LEU A 315 -13.60 -9.40 2.40
C LEU A 315 -14.39 -10.63 2.85
N VAL A 316 -15.66 -10.44 3.22
CA VAL A 316 -16.51 -11.51 3.74
C VAL A 316 -17.00 -12.44 2.63
N ALA A 317 -17.42 -11.88 1.48
CA ALA A 317 -18.08 -12.65 0.42
C ALA A 317 -17.08 -13.26 -0.59
N ALA A 318 -15.96 -12.59 -0.85
CA ALA A 318 -15.04 -12.96 -1.92
C ALA A 318 -13.68 -13.51 -1.41
N GLY A 319 -13.57 -13.83 -0.13
CA GLY A 319 -12.34 -14.39 0.45
C GLY A 319 -11.79 -15.58 -0.34
N PRO A 320 -12.57 -16.62 -0.65
CA PRO A 320 -12.11 -17.77 -1.44
C PRO A 320 -11.69 -17.42 -2.89
N LEU A 321 -12.28 -16.38 -3.47
CA LEU A 321 -11.89 -15.90 -4.80
C LEU A 321 -10.58 -15.10 -4.75
N ALA A 322 -10.37 -14.38 -3.67
CA ALA A 322 -9.16 -13.59 -3.49
C ALA A 322 -7.91 -14.48 -3.31
N SER A 323 -8.03 -15.67 -2.71
CA SER A 323 -6.93 -16.62 -2.59
C SER A 323 -6.36 -17.07 -3.95
N GLN A 324 -7.17 -17.00 -5.01
CA GLN A 324 -6.78 -17.35 -6.37
C GLN A 324 -5.99 -16.26 -7.09
N ILE A 325 -5.84 -15.07 -6.51
CA ILE A 325 -5.15 -13.94 -7.14
C ILE A 325 -3.66 -14.25 -7.26
N PRO A 326 -3.06 -14.20 -8.49
CA PRO A 326 -1.64 -14.41 -8.67
C PRO A 326 -0.80 -13.25 -8.08
N LYS A 327 0.33 -13.56 -7.42
CA LYS A 327 1.26 -12.52 -6.95
C LYS A 327 1.84 -11.69 -8.10
N ALA A 328 2.09 -12.32 -9.24
CA ALA A 328 2.55 -11.66 -10.46
C ALA A 328 1.58 -10.59 -10.98
N LEU A 329 0.25 -10.81 -10.84
CA LEU A 329 -0.76 -9.80 -11.13
C LEU A 329 -0.62 -8.59 -10.19
N LEU A 330 -0.50 -8.81 -8.88
CA LEU A 330 -0.35 -7.73 -7.91
C LEU A 330 0.93 -6.94 -8.15
N ALA A 331 2.03 -7.63 -8.49
CA ALA A 331 3.29 -7.01 -8.84
C ALA A 331 3.17 -6.11 -10.07
N GLY A 332 2.49 -6.56 -11.13
CA GLY A 332 2.23 -5.74 -12.32
C GLY A 332 1.42 -4.47 -11.99
N ILE A 333 0.41 -4.59 -11.13
CA ILE A 333 -0.37 -3.43 -10.66
C ILE A 333 0.52 -2.47 -9.85
N LEU A 334 1.36 -2.98 -8.95
CA LEU A 334 2.22 -2.15 -8.11
C LEU A 334 3.34 -1.46 -8.90
N ILE A 335 3.87 -2.07 -9.95
CA ILE A 335 4.80 -1.40 -10.86
C ILE A 335 4.15 -0.16 -11.47
N LYS A 336 2.90 -0.28 -11.96
CA LYS A 336 2.17 0.88 -12.46
C LYS A 336 1.99 1.95 -11.40
N VAL A 337 1.63 1.56 -10.18
CA VAL A 337 1.50 2.49 -9.04
C VAL A 337 2.82 3.16 -8.72
N GLY A 338 3.93 2.42 -8.69
CA GLY A 338 5.26 2.97 -8.48
C GLY A 338 5.61 4.01 -9.54
N LEU A 339 5.35 3.71 -10.81
CA LEU A 339 5.55 4.65 -11.91
C LEU A 339 4.67 5.90 -11.83
N ASP A 340 3.43 5.78 -11.34
CA ASP A 340 2.51 6.90 -11.17
C ASP A 340 2.84 7.78 -9.95
N ILE A 341 3.50 7.22 -8.93
CA ILE A 341 3.94 7.94 -7.74
C ILE A 341 5.19 8.79 -8.02
N VAL A 342 6.07 8.32 -8.90
CA VAL A 342 7.29 9.05 -9.27
C VAL A 342 6.95 10.38 -9.95
N ASP A 343 7.50 11.46 -9.43
CA ASP A 343 7.36 12.80 -10.03
C ASP A 343 8.35 12.99 -11.18
N TRP A 344 8.04 12.34 -12.32
CA TRP A 344 8.86 12.40 -13.53
C TRP A 344 9.14 13.82 -14.02
N ARG A 345 8.16 14.73 -13.87
CA ARG A 345 8.30 16.11 -14.33
C ARG A 345 9.34 16.87 -13.54
N PHE A 346 9.38 16.65 -12.25
CA PHE A 346 10.34 17.31 -11.37
C PHE A 346 11.72 16.66 -11.48
N LEU A 347 11.78 15.32 -11.53
CA LEU A 347 13.03 14.56 -11.76
C LEU A 347 13.74 14.96 -13.05
N LEU A 348 13.03 15.00 -14.17
CA LEU A 348 13.60 15.39 -15.47
C LEU A 348 14.09 16.84 -15.51
N ARG A 349 13.57 17.69 -14.61
CA ARG A 349 13.99 19.08 -14.46
C ARG A 349 15.00 19.30 -13.34
N ALA A 350 15.44 18.25 -12.67
CA ALA A 350 16.37 18.34 -11.54
C ALA A 350 17.66 19.09 -11.91
N HIS A 351 18.14 18.97 -13.16
CA HIS A 351 19.30 19.70 -13.67
C HIS A 351 19.12 21.23 -13.76
N LYS A 352 17.87 21.73 -13.70
CA LYS A 352 17.53 23.15 -13.70
C LYS A 352 17.28 23.72 -12.29
N LEU A 353 17.30 22.86 -11.28
CA LEU A 353 17.10 23.28 -9.89
C LEU A 353 18.38 23.87 -9.31
N SER A 354 18.23 24.71 -8.28
CA SER A 354 19.41 25.12 -7.50
C SER A 354 20.05 23.89 -6.84
N LEU A 355 21.38 23.91 -6.68
CA LEU A 355 22.13 22.80 -6.07
C LEU A 355 21.55 22.41 -4.70
N LYS A 356 21.11 23.40 -3.91
CA LYS A 356 20.46 23.17 -2.60
C LYS A 356 19.15 22.41 -2.74
N THR A 357 18.29 22.81 -3.68
CA THR A 357 16.99 22.13 -3.91
C THR A 357 17.19 20.71 -4.42
N ALA A 358 18.15 20.51 -5.34
CA ALA A 358 18.48 19.17 -5.84
C ALA A 358 19.07 18.29 -4.72
N ALA A 359 19.98 18.81 -3.90
CA ALA A 359 20.55 18.07 -2.77
C ALA A 359 19.48 17.64 -1.76
N VAL A 360 18.53 18.50 -1.44
CA VAL A 360 17.39 18.16 -0.56
C VAL A 360 16.51 17.07 -1.21
N MET A 361 16.23 17.18 -2.51
CA MET A 361 15.40 16.21 -3.22
C MET A 361 16.01 14.81 -3.26
N PHE A 362 17.33 14.71 -3.52
CA PHE A 362 18.02 13.42 -3.62
C PHE A 362 18.52 12.89 -2.27
N GLY A 363 18.58 13.75 -1.24
CA GLY A 363 18.99 13.38 0.10
C GLY A 363 17.87 12.87 1.01
N VAL A 364 16.62 13.02 0.59
CA VAL A 364 15.42 12.53 1.28
C VAL A 364 15.08 11.13 0.81
#